data_f8b7848bcf0f68461b019c8ae2f52bd9
#
_entry.id   f8b7848bcf0f68461b019c8ae2f52bd9
#
_cell.length_a   1.000
_cell.length_b   1.000
_cell.length_c   1.000
_cell.angle_alpha   90.00
_cell.angle_beta   90.00
_cell.angle_gamma   90.00
#
_symmetry.space_group_name_H-M   'P 1'
#
loop_
_entity.id
_entity.type
_entity.pdbx_description
1 polymer ?
#
loop_
_entity_poly.entity_id
_entity_poly.type
_entity_poly.pdbx_seq_one_letter_code
_entity_poly.pdbx_strand_id
1 'polypeptide(L)'
;MPRAKLVIQRGGTVGKEFLLTETESNIGRWDADGGIFPDVDLDQDDPEAKVSRRHARIVCQDGQYVLEDLGSTNGTFVNRGRRLLPGNRHPLNDGDEIIVGKTFLKFHYIR
;
A
#
# COMPACT_ATOMS: atom_id res chain seq x y z
N MET A 1 16.06 -9.21 -5.47
CA MET A 1 14.92 -10.16 -5.48
C MET A 1 13.79 -9.62 -4.63
N PRO A 2 12.53 -9.73 -5.08
CA PRO A 2 11.40 -9.35 -4.22
C PRO A 2 11.30 -10.32 -3.05
N ARG A 3 11.02 -9.79 -1.87
CA ARG A 3 10.85 -10.59 -0.66
C ARG A 3 9.43 -10.52 -0.11
N ALA A 4 8.62 -9.64 -0.68
CA ALA A 4 7.24 -9.47 -0.28
C ALA A 4 6.40 -8.99 -1.45
N LYS A 5 5.09 -9.10 -1.31
CA LYS A 5 4.15 -8.64 -2.32
C LYS A 5 2.86 -8.17 -1.68
N LEU A 6 2.10 -7.37 -2.44
CA LEU A 6 0.73 -7.01 -2.11
C LEU A 6 -0.18 -7.64 -3.15
N VAL A 7 -1.31 -8.17 -2.70
CA VAL A 7 -2.30 -8.80 -3.58
C VAL A 7 -3.64 -8.12 -3.36
N ILE A 8 -4.28 -7.65 -4.44
CA ILE A 8 -5.60 -7.02 -4.33
C ILE A 8 -6.64 -8.08 -3.95
N GLN A 9 -7.38 -7.82 -2.87
CA GLN A 9 -8.44 -8.70 -2.39
C GLN A 9 -9.82 -8.18 -2.73
N ARG A 10 -9.98 -6.84 -2.80
CA ARG A 10 -11.27 -6.21 -3.03
C ARG A 10 -11.07 -4.73 -3.40
N GLY A 11 -12.03 -4.18 -4.15
CA GLY A 11 -12.00 -2.77 -4.52
C GLY A 11 -11.20 -2.47 -5.79
N GLY A 12 -10.63 -3.48 -6.41
CA GLY A 12 -9.88 -3.39 -7.64
C GLY A 12 -9.83 -4.75 -8.31
N THR A 13 -8.83 -4.98 -9.17
CA THR A 13 -8.65 -6.24 -9.87
C THR A 13 -8.18 -7.32 -8.88
N VAL A 14 -9.09 -8.17 -8.44
CA VAL A 14 -8.79 -9.22 -7.45
C VAL A 14 -7.73 -10.16 -7.98
N GLY A 15 -6.73 -10.42 -7.15
CA GLY A 15 -5.60 -11.29 -7.49
C GLY A 15 -4.43 -10.58 -8.14
N LYS A 16 -4.56 -9.30 -8.51
CA LYS A 16 -3.45 -8.54 -9.05
C LYS A 16 -2.37 -8.37 -7.99
N GLU A 17 -1.12 -8.62 -8.37
CA GLU A 17 0.01 -8.62 -7.46
C GLU A 17 0.96 -7.47 -7.75
N PHE A 18 1.49 -6.88 -6.68
CA PHE A 18 2.55 -5.88 -6.74
C PHE A 18 3.74 -6.41 -5.96
N LEU A 19 4.85 -6.64 -6.65
CA LEU A 19 6.07 -7.11 -6.01
C LEU A 19 6.79 -5.95 -5.32
N LEU A 20 7.18 -6.14 -4.06
CA LEU A 20 7.91 -5.13 -3.30
C LEU A 20 9.40 -5.42 -3.45
N THR A 21 10.03 -4.79 -4.44
CA THR A 21 11.42 -5.06 -4.83
C THR A 21 12.41 -4.06 -4.23
N GLU A 22 11.93 -2.91 -3.78
CA GLU A 22 12.77 -1.81 -3.30
C GLU A 22 12.73 -1.69 -1.78
N THR A 23 13.69 -0.95 -1.23
CA THR A 23 13.70 -0.62 0.19
C THR A 23 12.47 0.18 0.58
N GLU A 24 12.01 1.04 -0.33
CA GLU A 24 10.82 1.85 -0.13
C GLU A 24 9.88 1.69 -1.32
N SER A 25 8.61 1.40 -1.05
CA SER A 25 7.59 1.25 -2.08
C SER A 25 6.45 2.21 -1.79
N ASN A 26 6.21 3.13 -2.71
CA ASN A 26 5.16 4.13 -2.57
C ASN A 26 3.84 3.59 -3.13
N ILE A 27 2.76 3.81 -2.40
CA ILE A 27 1.40 3.39 -2.76
C ILE A 27 0.58 4.62 -3.06
N GLY A 28 -0.06 4.66 -4.21
CA GLY A 28 -0.88 5.80 -4.57
C GLY A 28 -1.45 5.70 -5.97
N ARG A 29 -1.65 6.85 -6.62
CA ARG A 29 -2.16 6.92 -7.99
C ARG A 29 -1.21 7.69 -8.88
N TRP A 30 -0.99 7.16 -10.06
CA TRP A 30 -0.17 7.80 -11.09
C TRP A 30 -0.67 9.22 -11.38
N ASP A 31 0.25 10.18 -11.37
CA ASP A 31 -0.02 11.55 -11.74
C ASP A 31 1.23 12.15 -12.38
N ALA A 32 1.32 12.03 -13.70
CA ALA A 32 2.48 12.51 -14.44
C ALA A 32 2.65 14.03 -14.32
N ASP A 33 1.55 14.79 -14.32
CA ASP A 33 1.58 16.24 -14.22
C ASP A 33 2.14 16.69 -12.86
N GLY A 34 1.83 15.96 -11.79
CA GLY A 34 2.34 16.22 -10.46
C GLY A 34 3.67 15.55 -10.16
N GLY A 35 4.22 14.80 -11.12
CA GLY A 35 5.48 14.09 -10.93
C GLY A 35 5.37 12.91 -9.97
N ILE A 36 4.21 12.27 -9.89
CA ILE A 36 3.97 11.17 -8.95
C ILE A 36 3.91 9.84 -9.71
N PHE A 37 4.83 8.94 -9.37
CA PHE A 37 4.99 7.64 -10.04
C PHE A 37 5.08 6.53 -8.97
N PRO A 38 3.95 6.11 -8.40
CA PRO A 38 3.98 5.13 -7.32
C PRO A 38 4.42 3.74 -7.80
N ASP A 39 5.13 3.03 -6.95
CA ASP A 39 5.52 1.63 -7.21
C ASP A 39 4.31 0.72 -7.19
N VAL A 40 3.38 1.00 -6.27
CA VAL A 40 2.08 0.32 -6.21
C VAL A 40 1.05 1.33 -6.70
N ASP A 41 0.80 1.29 -8.01
CA ASP A 41 -0.12 2.22 -8.65
C ASP A 41 -1.53 1.64 -8.65
N LEU A 42 -2.41 2.27 -7.90
CA LEU A 42 -3.80 1.85 -7.76
C LEU A 42 -4.77 2.68 -8.61
N ASP A 43 -4.26 3.41 -9.60
CA ASP A 43 -5.11 4.28 -10.43
C ASP A 43 -6.25 3.51 -11.09
N GLN A 44 -5.97 2.29 -11.57
CA GLN A 44 -6.97 1.45 -12.22
C GLN A 44 -7.71 0.53 -11.25
N ASP A 45 -7.39 0.61 -9.97
CA ASP A 45 -7.95 -0.26 -8.92
C ASP A 45 -8.59 0.55 -7.81
N ASP A 46 -9.12 1.71 -8.16
CA ASP A 46 -9.73 2.67 -7.25
C ASP A 46 -10.95 3.34 -7.92
N PRO A 47 -12.02 2.55 -8.18
CA PRO A 47 -13.17 3.06 -8.96
C PRO A 47 -13.90 4.23 -8.30
N GLU A 48 -13.81 4.37 -6.98
CA GLU A 48 -14.47 5.46 -6.26
C GLU A 48 -13.54 6.65 -5.99
N ALA A 49 -12.30 6.63 -6.51
CA ALA A 49 -11.31 7.68 -6.33
C ALA A 49 -11.06 8.01 -4.84
N LYS A 50 -10.86 6.97 -4.04
CA LYS A 50 -10.60 7.10 -2.60
C LYS A 50 -9.14 6.98 -2.23
N VAL A 51 -8.29 6.57 -3.15
CA VAL A 51 -6.84 6.50 -2.95
C VAL A 51 -6.21 7.83 -3.29
N SER A 52 -5.44 8.39 -2.38
CA SER A 52 -4.69 9.63 -2.63
C SER A 52 -3.51 9.35 -3.57
N ARG A 53 -3.06 10.39 -4.29
CA ARG A 53 -1.90 10.26 -5.18
C ARG A 53 -0.68 9.76 -4.43
N ARG A 54 -0.39 10.37 -3.25
CA ARG A 54 0.60 9.90 -2.30
C ARG A 54 -0.15 9.42 -1.07
N HIS A 55 -0.46 8.13 -1.03
CA HIS A 55 -1.34 7.59 0.00
C HIS A 55 -0.56 7.01 1.18
N ALA A 56 0.34 6.09 0.90
CA ALA A 56 1.10 5.38 1.92
C ALA A 56 2.43 4.92 1.34
N ARG A 57 3.29 4.39 2.20
CA ARG A 57 4.50 3.73 1.73
C ARG A 57 4.84 2.55 2.63
N ILE A 58 5.52 1.58 2.05
CA ILE A 58 6.06 0.44 2.77
C ILE A 58 7.58 0.56 2.72
N VAL A 59 8.21 0.45 3.88
CA VAL A 59 9.67 0.51 4.01
C VAL A 59 10.16 -0.80 4.58
N CYS A 60 11.21 -1.35 3.97
CA CYS A 60 11.88 -2.55 4.48
C CYS A 60 13.13 -2.13 5.25
N GLN A 61 13.18 -2.48 6.54
CA GLN A 61 14.30 -2.20 7.42
C GLN A 61 14.72 -3.50 8.12
N ASP A 62 15.94 -3.95 7.85
CA ASP A 62 16.49 -5.16 8.47
C ASP A 62 15.57 -6.39 8.31
N GLY A 63 14.98 -6.54 7.12
CA GLY A 63 14.06 -7.63 6.82
C GLY A 63 12.65 -7.46 7.36
N GLN A 64 12.39 -6.37 8.09
CA GLN A 64 11.07 -6.04 8.61
C GLN A 64 10.41 -5.00 7.70
N TYR A 65 9.18 -5.28 7.27
CA TYR A 65 8.41 -4.31 6.49
C TYR A 65 7.52 -3.51 7.41
N VAL A 66 7.47 -2.21 7.20
CA VAL A 66 6.62 -1.29 7.96
C VAL A 66 5.80 -0.44 7.00
N LEU A 67 4.58 -0.13 7.40
CA LEU A 67 3.64 0.67 6.61
C LEU A 67 3.47 2.04 7.28
N GLU A 68 3.42 3.08 6.45
CA GLU A 68 3.28 4.45 6.92
C GLU A 68 2.27 5.20 6.04
N ASP A 69 1.31 5.89 6.66
CA ASP A 69 0.40 6.78 5.92
C ASP A 69 1.10 8.10 5.62
N LEU A 70 0.90 8.63 4.42
CA LEU A 70 1.56 9.86 3.96
C LEU A 70 0.62 11.07 4.01
N GLY A 71 -0.35 11.06 4.91
CA GLY A 71 -1.33 12.14 5.01
C GLY A 71 -2.50 11.95 4.05
N SER A 72 -2.91 10.71 3.83
CA SER A 72 -4.00 10.40 2.91
C SER A 72 -5.33 11.00 3.34
N THR A 73 -6.20 11.29 2.37
CA THR A 73 -7.53 11.85 2.63
C THR A 73 -8.43 10.83 3.33
N ASN A 74 -8.43 9.59 2.86
CA ASN A 74 -9.38 8.57 3.33
C ASN A 74 -8.78 7.53 4.27
N GLY A 75 -7.49 7.62 4.56
CA GLY A 75 -6.84 6.81 5.58
C GLY A 75 -6.24 5.52 5.08
N THR A 76 -5.37 4.96 5.92
CA THR A 76 -4.71 3.68 5.75
C THR A 76 -4.98 2.85 7.01
N PHE A 77 -5.34 1.58 6.82
CA PHE A 77 -5.73 0.69 7.92
C PHE A 77 -5.05 -0.65 7.78
N VAL A 78 -4.74 -1.28 8.91
CA VAL A 78 -4.20 -2.66 8.95
C VAL A 78 -5.16 -3.51 9.75
N ASN A 79 -5.59 -4.64 9.16
CA ASN A 79 -6.50 -5.59 9.81
C ASN A 79 -7.74 -4.94 10.40
N ARG A 80 -8.26 -3.91 9.71
CA ARG A 80 -9.46 -3.16 10.09
C ARG A 80 -9.36 -2.52 11.47
N GLY A 81 -8.14 -2.21 11.90
CA GLY A 81 -7.88 -1.50 13.13
C GLY A 81 -8.09 -0.01 12.98
N ARG A 82 -7.45 0.75 13.84
CA ARG A 82 -7.54 2.21 13.78
C ARG A 82 -6.80 2.76 12.56
N ARG A 83 -7.25 3.92 12.09
CA ARG A 83 -6.57 4.66 11.05
C ARG A 83 -5.13 4.95 11.49
N LEU A 84 -4.16 4.67 10.62
CA LEU A 84 -2.76 4.98 10.90
C LEU A 84 -2.57 6.49 10.88
N LEU A 85 -1.91 7.02 11.90
CA LEU A 85 -1.55 8.43 11.92
C LEU A 85 -0.35 8.65 11.00
N PRO A 86 -0.33 9.76 10.22
CA PRO A 86 0.80 10.04 9.34
C PRO A 86 2.12 10.05 10.12
N GLY A 87 3.13 9.39 9.55
CA GLY A 87 4.45 9.30 10.16
C GLY A 87 4.63 8.15 11.15
N ASN A 88 3.55 7.53 11.62
CA ASN A 88 3.65 6.39 12.52
C ASN A 88 3.84 5.11 11.71
N ARG A 89 4.94 4.41 11.93
CA ARG A 89 5.28 3.18 11.22
C ARG A 89 4.64 1.98 11.90
N HIS A 90 3.90 1.21 11.11
CA HIS A 90 3.21 0.01 11.60
C HIS A 90 3.89 -1.24 11.05
N PRO A 91 4.41 -2.13 11.89
CA PRO A 91 5.03 -3.37 11.41
C PRO A 91 4.01 -4.26 10.72
N LEU A 92 4.42 -4.87 9.60
CA LEU A 92 3.59 -5.78 8.82
C LEU A 92 3.99 -7.22 9.08
N ASN A 93 2.98 -8.08 9.24
CA ASN A 93 3.15 -9.51 9.35
C ASN A 93 2.55 -10.20 8.12
N ASP A 94 3.05 -11.38 7.80
CA ASP A 94 2.53 -12.16 6.67
C ASP A 94 1.03 -12.38 6.83
N GLY A 95 0.28 -12.09 5.77
CA GLY A 95 -1.16 -12.23 5.78
C GLY A 95 -1.93 -11.01 6.27
N ASP A 96 -1.25 -9.92 6.65
CA ASP A 96 -1.95 -8.70 7.08
C ASP A 96 -2.78 -8.11 5.95
N GLU A 97 -3.99 -7.68 6.27
CA GLU A 97 -4.85 -6.93 5.37
C GLU A 97 -4.51 -5.45 5.49
N ILE A 98 -4.27 -4.80 4.34
CA ILE A 98 -4.03 -3.35 4.27
C ILE A 98 -5.18 -2.73 3.50
N ILE A 99 -5.79 -1.69 4.05
CA ILE A 99 -6.85 -0.95 3.36
C ILE A 99 -6.32 0.45 3.07
N VAL A 100 -6.29 0.83 1.80
CA VAL A 100 -5.96 2.17 1.35
C VAL A 100 -7.17 2.71 0.60
N GLY A 101 -7.78 3.77 1.14
CA GLY A 101 -9.06 4.23 0.61
C GLY A 101 -10.11 3.13 0.73
N LYS A 102 -10.54 2.59 -0.41
CA LYS A 102 -11.48 1.45 -0.47
C LYS A 102 -10.90 0.26 -1.20
N THR A 103 -9.58 0.25 -1.39
CA THR A 103 -8.88 -0.87 -2.00
C THR A 103 -8.26 -1.73 -0.90
N PHE A 104 -8.59 -3.01 -0.92
CA PHE A 104 -8.15 -3.97 0.08
C PHE A 104 -7.01 -4.80 -0.49
N LEU A 105 -5.87 -4.78 0.19
CA LEU A 105 -4.66 -5.48 -0.21
C LEU A 105 -4.27 -6.48 0.88
N LYS A 106 -3.60 -7.55 0.48
CA LYS A 106 -3.03 -8.48 1.44
C LYS A 106 -1.51 -8.50 1.28
N PHE A 107 -0.82 -8.38 2.41
CA PHE A 107 0.63 -8.41 2.45
C PHE A 107 1.11 -9.84 2.66
N HIS A 108 2.05 -10.29 1.83
CA HIS A 108 2.67 -11.61 1.97
C HIS A 108 4.17 -11.52 1.80
N TYR A 109 4.88 -12.27 2.64
CA TYR A 109 6.28 -12.56 2.36
C TYR A 109 6.36 -13.58 1.24
N ILE A 110 7.38 -13.43 0.40
CA ILE A 110 7.69 -14.38 -0.67
C ILE A 110 8.81 -15.28 -0.16
N ARG A 111 8.56 -16.57 -0.23
CA ARG A 111 9.50 -17.58 0.28
C ARG A 111 10.05 -18.43 -0.82
#